data_b723488ce79bcfb2860f32e696a01ba1
#
_entry.id   b723488ce79bcfb2860f32e696a01ba1
#
_cell.length_a   1.000
_cell.length_b   1.000
_cell.length_c   1.000
_cell.angle_alpha   90.00
_cell.angle_beta   90.00
_cell.angle_gamma   90.00
#
_symmetry.space_group_name_H-M   'P 1'
#
loop_
_entity.id
_entity.type
_entity.pdbx_description
1 polymer ?
#
loop_
_entity_poly.entity_id
_entity_poly.type
_entity_poly.pdbx_seq_one_letter_code
_entity_poly.pdbx_strand_id
1 'polypeptide(L)'
;IIATHLTEVIKKHAAKILGRQEVQGIMDALRKDFPAVIDEAAKVCSLGEVQKVLQGLLREQVSIRNTIVILETLADFRPITSDVSILVEKVRQALGRQICLQYADENKTLHVLTVEPSLAQKIVESRIDTVNGPMAALEPSEQRIWIRSLIQAVTTMQKSGFLPIVLAP
;
A
#
# COMPACT_ATOMS: atom_id res chain seq x y z
N ILE A 1 -6.74 26.93 4.94
CA ILE A 1 -5.38 26.88 4.37
C ILE A 1 -4.41 26.23 5.36
N ILE A 2 -4.25 26.72 6.61
CA ILE A 2 -3.29 26.14 7.59
C ILE A 2 -3.68 24.69 7.97
N ALA A 3 -4.94 24.42 8.29
CA ALA A 3 -5.42 23.09 8.64
C ALA A 3 -5.23 22.11 7.48
N THR A 4 -5.50 22.52 6.25
CA THR A 4 -5.31 21.68 5.06
C THR A 4 -3.84 21.33 4.86
N HIS A 5 -2.96 22.35 4.99
CA HIS A 5 -1.51 22.11 4.86
C HIS A 5 -0.97 21.21 5.98
N LEU A 6 -1.43 21.40 7.22
CA LEU A 6 -1.06 20.53 8.34
C LEU A 6 -1.51 19.07 8.10
N THR A 7 -2.72 18.85 7.60
CA THR A 7 -3.22 17.53 7.23
C THR A 7 -2.36 16.86 6.16
N GLU A 8 -1.95 17.61 5.15
CA GLU A 8 -1.06 17.13 4.08
C GLU A 8 0.33 16.73 4.63
N VAL A 9 0.90 17.58 5.50
CA VAL A 9 2.19 17.28 6.16
C VAL A 9 2.08 16.03 7.03
N ILE A 10 1.01 15.89 7.83
CA ILE A 10 0.78 14.70 8.66
C ILE A 10 0.67 13.46 7.79
N LYS A 11 -0.12 13.48 6.73
CA LYS A 11 -0.26 12.34 5.79
C LYS A 11 1.09 11.94 5.19
N LYS A 12 1.87 12.92 4.73
CA LYS A 12 3.19 12.69 4.14
C LYS A 12 4.19 12.06 5.12
N HIS A 13 4.07 12.34 6.40
CA HIS A 13 4.98 11.87 7.44
C HIS A 13 4.38 10.81 8.37
N ALA A 14 3.15 10.37 8.12
CA ALA A 14 2.42 9.43 8.98
C ALA A 14 3.23 8.16 9.29
N ALA A 15 3.90 7.59 8.29
CA ALA A 15 4.76 6.42 8.49
C ALA A 15 5.95 6.67 9.45
N LYS A 16 6.47 7.90 9.51
CA LYS A 16 7.57 8.27 10.41
C LYS A 16 7.10 8.53 11.84
N ILE A 17 5.86 9.02 11.98
CA ILE A 17 5.25 9.34 13.28
C ILE A 17 4.83 8.06 14.00
N LEU A 18 4.45 7.01 13.27
CA LEU A 18 3.98 5.75 13.84
C LEU A 18 5.16 4.96 14.43
N GLY A 19 5.42 5.16 15.70
CA GLY A 19 6.39 4.40 16.48
C GLY A 19 5.79 3.13 17.12
N ARG A 20 6.61 2.38 17.85
CA ARG A 20 6.16 1.16 18.55
C ARG A 20 5.14 1.45 19.65
N GLN A 21 5.27 2.58 20.32
CA GLN A 21 4.37 2.96 21.40
C GLN A 21 2.99 3.31 20.87
N GLU A 22 2.90 3.98 19.73
CA GLU A 22 1.66 4.28 19.05
C GLU A 22 0.97 3.00 18.58
N VAL A 23 1.72 2.05 18.01
CA VAL A 23 1.19 0.74 17.61
C VAL A 23 0.70 -0.05 18.82
N GLN A 24 1.45 -0.06 19.93
CA GLN A 24 1.01 -0.68 21.18
C GLN A 24 -0.30 -0.07 21.67
N GLY A 25 -0.41 1.25 21.67
CA GLY A 25 -1.64 1.95 22.06
C GLY A 25 -2.83 1.60 21.18
N ILE A 26 -2.63 1.44 19.88
CA ILE A 26 -3.67 0.98 18.94
C ILE A 26 -4.11 -0.44 19.30
N MET A 27 -3.17 -1.36 19.52
CA MET A 27 -3.47 -2.75 19.86
C MET A 27 -4.19 -2.85 21.23
N ASP A 28 -3.77 -2.08 22.21
CA ASP A 28 -4.39 -2.06 23.55
C ASP A 28 -5.83 -1.50 23.50
N ALA A 29 -6.06 -0.48 22.69
CA ALA A 29 -7.39 0.07 22.47
C ALA A 29 -8.33 -0.96 21.83
N LEU A 30 -7.84 -1.65 20.78
CA LEU A 30 -8.62 -2.66 20.06
C LEU A 30 -8.84 -3.94 20.86
N ARG A 31 -7.94 -4.29 21.79
CA ARG A 31 -8.05 -5.49 22.62
C ARG A 31 -9.32 -5.51 23.47
N LYS A 32 -9.88 -4.36 23.79
CA LYS A 32 -11.12 -4.26 24.57
C LYS A 32 -12.31 -4.87 23.81
N ASP A 33 -12.37 -4.65 22.51
CA ASP A 33 -13.50 -5.06 21.67
C ASP A 33 -13.18 -6.34 20.86
N PHE A 34 -11.90 -6.57 20.55
CA PHE A 34 -11.44 -7.68 19.69
C PHE A 34 -10.27 -8.46 20.30
N PRO A 35 -10.40 -9.00 21.53
CA PRO A 35 -9.29 -9.66 22.22
C PRO A 35 -8.74 -10.86 21.45
N ALA A 36 -9.60 -11.66 20.81
CA ALA A 36 -9.19 -12.85 20.06
C ALA A 36 -8.26 -12.51 18.91
N VAL A 37 -8.58 -11.50 18.11
CA VAL A 37 -7.77 -11.08 16.95
C VAL A 37 -6.42 -10.55 17.41
N ILE A 38 -6.41 -9.73 18.45
CA ILE A 38 -5.17 -9.15 19.00
C ILE A 38 -4.25 -10.25 19.55
N ASP A 39 -4.81 -11.21 20.30
CA ASP A 39 -4.03 -12.30 20.90
C ASP A 39 -3.51 -13.27 19.84
N GLU A 40 -4.27 -13.52 18.79
CA GLU A 40 -3.84 -14.34 17.65
C GLU A 40 -2.71 -13.67 16.87
N ALA A 41 -2.87 -12.42 16.48
CA ALA A 41 -1.82 -11.65 15.81
C ALA A 41 -0.55 -11.55 16.66
N ALA A 42 -0.67 -11.32 17.97
CA ALA A 42 0.47 -11.20 18.89
C ALA A 42 1.24 -12.51 19.09
N LYS A 43 0.63 -13.68 18.84
CA LYS A 43 1.32 -14.98 18.89
C LYS A 43 2.30 -15.17 17.73
N VAL A 44 2.00 -14.61 16.57
CA VAL A 44 2.77 -14.84 15.33
C VAL A 44 3.56 -13.62 14.87
N CYS A 45 3.14 -12.42 15.23
CA CYS A 45 3.79 -11.15 14.87
C CYS A 45 4.37 -10.44 16.09
N SER A 46 5.60 -10.01 16.01
CA SER A 46 6.15 -9.04 16.96
C SER A 46 5.56 -7.65 16.72
N LEU A 47 5.52 -6.82 17.77
CA LEU A 47 5.09 -5.43 17.66
C LEU A 47 5.85 -4.65 16.58
N GLY A 48 7.15 -4.96 16.40
CA GLY A 48 7.98 -4.34 15.37
C GLY A 48 7.61 -4.76 13.94
N GLU A 49 7.13 -5.97 13.73
CA GLU A 49 6.63 -6.43 12.43
C GLU A 49 5.30 -5.77 12.09
N VAL A 50 4.38 -5.72 13.05
CA VAL A 50 3.12 -4.97 12.89
C VAL A 50 3.40 -3.50 12.54
N GLN A 51 4.33 -2.84 13.27
CA GLN A 51 4.74 -1.47 12.97
C GLN A 51 5.25 -1.32 11.53
N LYS A 52 6.13 -2.21 11.08
CA LYS A 52 6.70 -2.14 9.73
C LYS A 52 5.63 -2.29 8.64
N VAL A 53 4.66 -3.18 8.85
CA VAL A 53 3.54 -3.37 7.90
C VAL A 53 2.65 -2.13 7.88
N LEU A 54 2.25 -1.59 9.04
CA LEU A 54 1.46 -0.36 9.11
C LEU A 54 2.19 0.83 8.48
N GLN A 55 3.50 0.96 8.72
CA GLN A 55 4.33 1.97 8.07
C GLN A 55 4.43 1.78 6.55
N GLY A 56 4.50 0.53 6.08
CA GLY A 56 4.46 0.19 4.65
C GLY A 56 3.18 0.70 3.99
N LEU A 57 2.03 0.38 4.56
CA LEU A 57 0.73 0.86 4.08
C LEU A 57 0.64 2.39 4.08
N LEU A 58 1.11 3.05 5.14
CA LEU A 58 1.09 4.52 5.23
C LEU A 58 2.01 5.20 4.20
N ARG A 59 3.16 4.59 3.85
CA ARG A 59 4.03 5.10 2.76
C ARG A 59 3.31 5.06 1.41
N GLU A 60 2.47 4.06 1.19
CA GLU A 60 1.64 3.91 0.01
C GLU A 60 0.32 4.70 0.11
N GLN A 61 0.14 5.51 1.15
CA GLN A 61 -1.06 6.29 1.44
C GLN A 61 -2.33 5.44 1.62
N VAL A 62 -2.17 4.18 2.00
CA VAL A 62 -3.26 3.28 2.37
C VAL A 62 -3.66 3.55 3.82
N SER A 63 -4.96 3.74 4.04
CA SER A 63 -5.51 3.98 5.38
C SER A 63 -5.41 2.72 6.25
N ILE A 64 -4.84 2.87 7.44
CA ILE A 64 -4.73 1.80 8.44
C ILE A 64 -5.94 1.74 9.40
N ARG A 65 -7.02 2.48 9.11
CA ARG A 65 -8.21 2.56 9.97
C ARG A 65 -8.83 1.18 10.24
N ASN A 66 -8.84 0.30 9.24
CA ASN A 66 -9.35 -1.06 9.38
C ASN A 66 -8.27 -2.00 9.93
N THR A 67 -7.76 -1.67 11.13
CA THR A 67 -6.65 -2.38 11.75
C THR A 67 -7.00 -3.83 12.06
N ILE A 68 -8.26 -4.16 12.28
CA ILE A 68 -8.70 -5.55 12.53
C ILE A 68 -8.41 -6.41 11.31
N VAL A 69 -8.84 -6.03 10.12
CA VAL A 69 -8.55 -6.77 8.88
C VAL A 69 -7.03 -6.88 8.63
N ILE A 70 -6.28 -5.83 8.98
CA ILE A 70 -4.82 -5.86 8.89
C ILE A 70 -4.24 -6.95 9.80
N LEU A 71 -4.67 -6.99 11.05
CA LEU A 71 -4.17 -7.95 12.04
C LEU A 71 -4.60 -9.38 11.74
N GLU A 72 -5.84 -9.62 11.30
CA GLU A 72 -6.32 -10.92 10.84
C GLU A 72 -5.46 -11.42 9.66
N THR A 73 -5.25 -10.56 8.67
CA THR A 73 -4.39 -10.91 7.52
C THR A 73 -2.95 -11.22 7.95
N LEU A 74 -2.41 -10.48 8.91
CA LEU A 74 -1.09 -10.77 9.46
C LEU A 74 -1.06 -12.10 10.21
N ALA A 75 -2.11 -12.43 10.99
CA ALA A 75 -2.23 -13.71 11.68
C ALA A 75 -2.21 -14.88 10.69
N ASP A 76 -2.91 -14.75 9.57
CA ASP A 76 -2.99 -15.79 8.53
C ASP A 76 -1.67 -15.97 7.76
N PHE A 77 -1.03 -14.86 7.37
CA PHE A 77 0.10 -14.93 6.42
C PHE A 77 1.48 -14.91 7.09
N ARG A 78 1.61 -14.41 8.31
CA ARG A 78 2.91 -14.40 9.02
C ARG A 78 3.53 -15.78 9.22
N PRO A 79 2.76 -16.85 9.50
CA PRO A 79 3.30 -18.19 9.56
C PRO A 79 3.87 -18.71 8.22
N ILE A 80 3.42 -18.13 7.09
CA ILE A 80 3.83 -18.51 5.74
C ILE A 80 5.07 -17.73 5.29
N THR A 81 5.16 -16.45 5.65
CA THR A 81 6.27 -15.58 5.24
C THR A 81 6.65 -14.57 6.31
N SER A 82 7.95 -14.29 6.43
CA SER A 82 8.46 -13.21 7.27
C SER A 82 8.84 -11.94 6.47
N ASP A 83 8.66 -11.97 5.16
CA ASP A 83 8.94 -10.81 4.30
C ASP A 83 7.86 -9.75 4.47
N VAL A 84 8.29 -8.60 5.01
CA VAL A 84 7.39 -7.46 5.27
C VAL A 84 6.75 -6.95 4.00
N SER A 85 7.44 -6.97 2.86
CA SER A 85 6.90 -6.49 1.60
C SER A 85 5.75 -7.37 1.11
N ILE A 86 5.91 -8.69 1.25
CA ILE A 86 4.85 -9.66 0.93
C ILE A 86 3.66 -9.50 1.89
N LEU A 87 3.92 -9.30 3.18
CA LEU A 87 2.86 -9.07 4.16
C LEU A 87 2.07 -7.79 3.86
N VAL A 88 2.75 -6.69 3.51
CA VAL A 88 2.09 -5.44 3.08
C VAL A 88 1.22 -5.68 1.85
N GLU A 89 1.71 -6.44 0.88
CA GLU A 89 0.95 -6.80 -0.33
C GLU A 89 -0.32 -7.59 0.01
N LYS A 90 -0.22 -8.60 0.88
CA LYS A 90 -1.38 -9.40 1.33
C LYS A 90 -2.42 -8.57 2.04
N VAL A 91 -1.96 -7.67 2.93
CA VAL A 91 -2.85 -6.74 3.63
C VAL A 91 -3.51 -5.76 2.65
N ARG A 92 -2.76 -5.24 1.66
CA ARG A 92 -3.30 -4.37 0.62
C ARG A 92 -4.39 -5.08 -0.21
N GLN A 93 -4.19 -6.35 -0.55
CA GLN A 93 -5.20 -7.19 -1.21
C GLN A 93 -6.46 -7.34 -0.35
N ALA A 94 -6.31 -7.64 0.94
CA ALA A 94 -7.44 -7.75 1.88
C ALA A 94 -8.21 -6.42 2.02
N LEU A 95 -7.51 -5.28 1.97
CA LEU A 95 -8.09 -3.94 2.00
C LEU A 95 -8.57 -3.43 0.62
N GLY A 96 -8.51 -4.24 -0.43
CA GLY A 96 -8.75 -3.83 -1.81
C GLY A 96 -10.07 -3.07 -2.01
N ARG A 97 -11.17 -3.56 -1.42
CA ARG A 97 -12.47 -2.86 -1.49
C ARG A 97 -12.42 -1.47 -0.85
N GLN A 98 -11.78 -1.34 0.32
CA GLN A 98 -11.64 -0.06 1.01
C GLN A 98 -10.79 0.91 0.17
N ILE A 99 -9.70 0.43 -0.42
CA ILE A 99 -8.81 1.22 -1.28
C ILE A 99 -9.57 1.69 -2.52
N CYS A 100 -10.27 0.79 -3.22
CA CYS A 100 -11.06 1.15 -4.40
C CYS A 100 -12.13 2.21 -4.07
N LEU A 101 -12.85 2.06 -2.96
CA LEU A 101 -13.86 3.03 -2.55
C LEU A 101 -13.27 4.40 -2.16
N GLN A 102 -12.03 4.44 -1.68
CA GLN A 102 -11.34 5.69 -1.36
C GLN A 102 -11.08 6.55 -2.60
N TYR A 103 -10.87 5.92 -3.76
CA TYR A 103 -10.50 6.57 -5.02
C TYR A 103 -11.61 6.56 -6.08
N ALA A 104 -12.73 5.88 -5.82
CA ALA A 104 -13.87 5.86 -6.69
C ALA A 104 -14.59 7.22 -6.72
N ASP A 105 -15.24 7.52 -7.84
CA ASP A 105 -16.11 8.69 -7.99
C ASP A 105 -17.46 8.52 -7.25
N GLU A 106 -18.32 9.52 -7.35
CA GLU A 106 -19.67 9.53 -6.73
C GLU A 106 -20.54 8.36 -7.20
N ASN A 107 -20.30 7.85 -8.40
CA ASN A 107 -20.98 6.69 -8.99
C ASN A 107 -20.34 5.35 -8.60
N LYS A 108 -19.34 5.36 -7.69
CA LYS A 108 -18.52 4.19 -7.30
C LYS A 108 -17.74 3.58 -8.47
N THR A 109 -17.40 4.42 -9.45
CA THR A 109 -16.60 4.03 -10.61
C THR A 109 -15.15 4.43 -10.38
N LEU A 110 -14.23 3.50 -10.65
CA LEU A 110 -12.81 3.73 -10.57
C LEU A 110 -12.23 3.86 -11.98
N HIS A 111 -11.70 5.03 -12.31
CA HIS A 111 -11.02 5.27 -13.58
C HIS A 111 -9.55 4.86 -13.43
N VAL A 112 -9.08 3.95 -14.27
CA VAL A 112 -7.73 3.39 -14.15
C VAL A 112 -7.00 3.42 -15.48
N LEU A 113 -5.66 3.56 -15.41
CA LEU A 113 -4.74 3.26 -16.48
C LEU A 113 -4.29 1.82 -16.34
N THR A 114 -4.36 1.03 -17.37
CA THR A 114 -3.83 -0.33 -17.40
C THR A 114 -2.46 -0.35 -18.07
N VAL A 115 -1.59 -1.22 -17.58
CA VAL A 115 -0.31 -1.50 -18.25
C VAL A 115 -0.57 -2.48 -19.38
N GLU A 116 -0.03 -2.15 -20.56
CA GLU A 116 -0.14 -3.03 -21.73
C GLU A 116 0.51 -4.39 -21.42
N PRO A 117 -0.16 -5.53 -21.75
CA PRO A 117 0.29 -6.86 -21.33
C PRO A 117 1.72 -7.23 -21.73
N SER A 118 2.15 -6.83 -22.91
CA SER A 118 3.54 -7.11 -23.37
C SER A 118 4.57 -6.33 -22.54
N LEU A 119 4.25 -5.11 -22.13
CA LEU A 119 5.10 -4.32 -21.25
C LEU A 119 5.10 -4.89 -19.82
N ALA A 120 3.94 -5.30 -19.31
CA ALA A 120 3.85 -5.94 -18.00
C ALA A 120 4.70 -7.20 -17.94
N GLN A 121 4.65 -8.05 -18.98
CA GLN A 121 5.49 -9.23 -19.10
C GLN A 121 6.98 -8.90 -19.13
N LYS A 122 7.40 -7.92 -19.92
CA LYS A 122 8.80 -7.46 -19.95
C LYS A 122 9.29 -6.96 -18.59
N ILE A 123 8.45 -6.23 -17.86
CA ILE A 123 8.79 -5.75 -16.52
C ILE A 123 9.01 -6.93 -15.57
N VAL A 124 8.14 -7.94 -15.61
CA VAL A 124 8.27 -9.15 -14.78
C VAL A 124 9.52 -9.95 -15.14
N GLU A 125 9.78 -10.14 -16.44
CA GLU A 125 10.95 -10.89 -16.93
C GLU A 125 12.27 -10.17 -16.64
N SER A 126 12.27 -8.82 -16.60
CA SER A 126 13.44 -8.01 -16.28
C SER A 126 13.66 -7.79 -14.78
N ARG A 127 12.85 -8.42 -13.93
CA ARG A 127 12.97 -8.29 -12.47
C ARG A 127 14.32 -8.79 -11.98
N ILE A 128 14.98 -7.95 -11.21
CA ILE A 128 16.17 -8.29 -10.42
C ILE A 128 15.93 -7.96 -8.96
N ASP A 129 16.38 -8.83 -8.06
CA ASP A 129 16.32 -8.58 -6.63
C ASP A 129 17.59 -7.85 -6.19
N THR A 130 17.40 -6.68 -5.58
CA THR A 130 18.50 -5.85 -5.06
C THR A 130 18.41 -5.73 -3.54
N VAL A 131 19.46 -5.22 -2.91
CA VAL A 131 19.50 -4.94 -1.46
C VAL A 131 18.37 -3.99 -1.03
N ASN A 132 17.89 -3.14 -1.94
CA ASN A 132 16.82 -2.17 -1.70
C ASN A 132 15.43 -2.69 -2.10
N GLY A 133 15.32 -3.96 -2.49
CA GLY A 133 14.10 -4.60 -2.97
C GLY A 133 14.15 -4.92 -4.47
N PRO A 134 13.09 -5.51 -5.00
CA PRO A 134 13.00 -5.86 -6.42
C PRO A 134 12.92 -4.60 -7.29
N MET A 135 13.61 -4.62 -8.43
CA MET A 135 13.51 -3.59 -9.45
C MET A 135 13.47 -4.21 -10.86
N ALA A 136 12.91 -3.49 -11.82
CA ALA A 136 12.91 -3.89 -13.22
C ALA A 136 14.17 -3.35 -13.90
N ALA A 137 14.97 -4.24 -14.51
CA ALA A 137 16.16 -3.92 -15.29
C ALA A 137 15.81 -3.80 -16.77
N LEU A 138 14.96 -2.85 -17.13
CA LEU A 138 14.63 -2.55 -18.52
C LEU A 138 15.78 -1.80 -19.20
N GLU A 139 15.94 -2.01 -20.51
CA GLU A 139 16.86 -1.22 -21.32
C GLU A 139 16.57 0.29 -21.21
N PRO A 140 17.58 1.16 -21.09
CA PRO A 140 17.37 2.59 -20.88
C PRO A 140 16.51 3.28 -21.94
N SER A 141 16.52 2.77 -23.18
CA SER A 141 15.67 3.26 -24.27
C SER A 141 14.20 2.90 -24.05
N GLU A 142 13.91 1.66 -23.66
CA GLU A 142 12.56 1.18 -23.34
C GLU A 142 12.00 1.88 -22.13
N GLN A 143 12.82 2.04 -21.07
CA GLN A 143 12.43 2.76 -19.86
C GLN A 143 12.01 4.21 -20.16
N ARG A 144 12.76 4.92 -21.03
CA ARG A 144 12.40 6.29 -21.42
C ARG A 144 11.09 6.36 -22.21
N ILE A 145 10.85 5.41 -23.11
CA ILE A 145 9.59 5.32 -23.87
C ILE A 145 8.42 5.09 -22.90
N TRP A 146 8.56 4.13 -22.00
CA TRP A 146 7.54 3.80 -21.03
C TRP A 146 7.21 4.99 -20.12
N ILE A 147 8.23 5.65 -19.54
CA ILE A 147 8.04 6.83 -18.68
C ILE A 147 7.30 7.94 -19.43
N ARG A 148 7.67 8.21 -20.69
CA ARG A 148 7.01 9.23 -21.51
C ARG A 148 5.54 8.88 -21.75
N SER A 149 5.24 7.63 -22.10
CA SER A 149 3.86 7.17 -22.30
C SER A 149 3.03 7.26 -21.01
N LEU A 150 3.61 6.89 -19.87
CA LEU A 150 2.97 7.01 -18.57
C LEU A 150 2.65 8.49 -18.24
N ILE A 151 3.62 9.39 -18.41
CA ILE A 151 3.42 10.83 -18.18
C ILE A 151 2.29 11.37 -19.06
N GLN A 152 2.25 10.98 -20.34
CA GLN A 152 1.20 11.39 -21.26
C GLN A 152 -0.17 10.89 -20.84
N ALA A 153 -0.29 9.60 -20.48
CA ALA A 153 -1.54 8.99 -20.01
C ALA A 153 -2.03 9.63 -18.72
N VAL A 154 -1.15 9.81 -17.72
CA VAL A 154 -1.44 10.50 -16.45
C VAL A 154 -1.93 11.93 -16.71
N THR A 155 -1.23 12.68 -17.57
CA THR A 155 -1.61 14.06 -17.91
C THR A 155 -2.98 14.12 -18.56
N THR A 156 -3.29 13.17 -19.45
CA THR A 156 -4.61 13.08 -20.10
C THR A 156 -5.72 12.81 -19.08
N MET A 157 -5.51 11.86 -18.18
CA MET A 157 -6.47 11.57 -17.11
C MET A 157 -6.72 12.78 -16.21
N GLN A 158 -5.67 13.47 -15.78
CA GLN A 158 -5.77 14.67 -14.94
C GLN A 158 -6.52 15.82 -15.66
N LYS A 159 -6.27 16.02 -16.95
CA LYS A 159 -7.01 17.00 -17.76
C LYS A 159 -8.50 16.67 -17.87
N SER A 160 -8.87 15.39 -17.81
CA SER A 160 -10.25 14.92 -17.78
C SER A 160 -10.88 14.96 -16.38
N GLY A 161 -10.15 15.46 -15.36
CA GLY A 161 -10.62 15.58 -13.98
C GLY A 161 -10.56 14.31 -13.15
N PHE A 162 -9.90 13.25 -13.64
CA PHE A 162 -9.77 11.98 -12.93
C PHE A 162 -8.43 11.87 -12.19
N LEU A 163 -8.46 11.14 -11.07
CA LEU A 163 -7.24 10.75 -10.37
C LEU A 163 -6.47 9.72 -11.22
N PRO A 164 -5.15 9.90 -11.41
CA PRO A 164 -4.35 8.95 -12.18
C PRO A 164 -4.01 7.72 -11.33
N ILE A 165 -4.79 6.68 -11.48
CA ILE A 165 -4.59 5.38 -10.83
C ILE A 165 -4.07 4.41 -11.85
N VAL A 166 -2.94 3.77 -11.58
CA VAL A 166 -2.37 2.73 -12.44
C VAL A 166 -2.72 1.36 -11.85
N LEU A 167 -3.38 0.53 -12.64
CA LEU A 167 -3.63 -0.86 -12.33
C LEU A 167 -2.54 -1.72 -12.97
N ALA A 168 -1.70 -2.32 -12.13
CA ALA A 168 -0.68 -3.28 -12.54
C ALA A 168 -1.08 -4.69 -12.11
N PRO A 169 -0.66 -5.74 -12.86
CA PRO A 169 -0.89 -7.13 -12.50
C PRO A 169 -0.15 -7.55 -11.23
#